data_12da7fdb11dbf59f45760717353ec7a7
#
_entry.id   12da7fdb11dbf59f45760717353ec7a7
#
_cell.length_a   1.000
_cell.length_b   1.000
_cell.length_c   1.000
_cell.angle_alpha   90.00
_cell.angle_beta   90.00
_cell.angle_gamma   90.00
#
_symmetry.space_group_name_H-M   'P 1'
#
loop_
_entity.id
_entity.type
_entity.pdbx_description
1 polymer ?
#
loop_
_entity_poly.entity_id
_entity_poly.type
_entity_poly.pdbx_seq_one_letter_code
_entity_poly.pdbx_strand_id
1 'polypeptide(L)'
;GSWYPLYYQVGVNWASEQYESTEFPWCDAGKLAQTGYAELTDRILSGFYYSDIWMSEAKEKNLPAYWYSVEGSYEIAAKATEHKEGLVGSLFIEQYREHPERLQEAMSVCFAKTGGCMIFDLSYIINYDWWDYMKRVSLKPLEVSDAGEVYELCRGTFREEYHITEERILESLFEDPDFSAEESKKIVDEKNGRMIGFIGVKVSHNEQLYPASAWISIFAVKKEEQGKGYGTMVLNQVCQSLHKNGINKIYVGQDFNNFFSGIPDPDEGKEIFFKKNGFTLNRDRHFDLEADITDNR
;
A
#
# COMPACT_ATOMS: atom_id res chain seq x y z
N GLY A 1 -11.12 -23.13 12.79
CA GLY A 1 -9.92 -22.86 12.01
C GLY A 1 -8.63 -23.19 12.78
N SER A 2 -7.58 -23.54 12.07
CA SER A 2 -6.26 -23.72 12.68
C SER A 2 -5.56 -22.38 12.81
N TRP A 3 -4.94 -22.15 13.98
CA TRP A 3 -4.28 -20.87 14.28
C TRP A 3 -2.82 -20.81 13.84
N TYR A 4 -2.21 -21.92 13.44
CA TYR A 4 -0.77 -21.99 13.14
C TYR A 4 -0.44 -22.71 11.83
N PRO A 5 -0.74 -22.13 10.65
CA PRO A 5 -0.29 -22.75 9.40
C PRO A 5 1.22 -22.68 9.20
N LEU A 6 1.91 -21.74 9.85
CA LEU A 6 3.38 -21.66 9.81
C LEU A 6 4.09 -22.88 10.37
N TYR A 7 3.45 -23.61 11.24
CA TYR A 7 3.98 -24.90 11.72
C TYR A 7 4.10 -25.96 10.63
N TYR A 8 3.50 -25.78 9.47
CA TYR A 8 3.65 -26.74 8.39
C TYR A 8 5.03 -26.76 7.76
N GLN A 9 5.71 -25.61 7.67
CA GLN A 9 7.05 -25.58 7.06
C GLN A 9 8.19 -25.60 8.08
N VAL A 10 8.02 -24.86 9.16
CA VAL A 10 8.96 -24.89 10.29
C VAL A 10 8.66 -26.06 11.20
N GLY A 11 7.43 -26.50 11.19
CA GLY A 11 6.90 -27.49 12.06
C GLY A 11 7.42 -28.91 11.85
N VAL A 12 7.97 -29.24 10.67
CA VAL A 12 8.58 -30.55 10.54
C VAL A 12 9.76 -30.71 11.50
N ASN A 13 10.63 -29.72 11.55
CA ASN A 13 11.78 -29.78 12.49
C ASN A 13 11.37 -29.41 13.91
N TRP A 14 10.53 -28.38 14.07
CA TRP A 14 10.11 -27.92 15.38
C TRP A 14 9.17 -28.91 16.09
N ALA A 15 8.25 -29.54 15.36
CA ALA A 15 7.40 -30.59 15.94
C ALA A 15 8.20 -31.82 16.33
N SER A 16 9.19 -32.25 15.51
CA SER A 16 10.04 -33.36 15.86
C SER A 16 10.93 -33.04 17.07
N GLU A 17 11.53 -31.86 17.13
CA GLU A 17 12.38 -31.45 18.27
C GLU A 17 11.58 -31.24 19.55
N GLN A 18 10.34 -30.74 19.48
CA GLN A 18 9.57 -30.40 20.67
C GLN A 18 8.61 -31.49 21.14
N TYR A 19 8.09 -32.31 20.22
CA TYR A 19 7.09 -33.35 20.55
C TYR A 19 7.66 -34.76 20.60
N GLU A 20 8.88 -34.98 20.20
CA GLU A 20 9.66 -36.17 20.55
C GLU A 20 10.15 -36.12 22.01
N SER A 21 9.86 -35.03 22.73
CA SER A 21 10.17 -34.92 24.14
C SER A 21 9.25 -35.78 24.97
N THR A 22 9.72 -36.16 26.15
CA THR A 22 8.97 -36.94 27.13
C THR A 22 7.66 -36.31 27.60
N GLU A 23 7.39 -35.05 27.25
CA GLU A 23 6.17 -34.33 27.66
C GLU A 23 4.92 -34.74 26.89
N PHE A 24 5.08 -35.24 25.64
CA PHE A 24 3.95 -35.65 24.81
C PHE A 24 4.18 -37.04 24.18
N PRO A 25 4.32 -38.09 24.99
CA PRO A 25 4.65 -39.44 24.50
C PRO A 25 3.54 -40.08 23.64
N TRP A 26 2.36 -39.49 23.63
CA TRP A 26 1.21 -39.89 22.83
C TRP A 26 1.18 -39.24 21.42
N CYS A 27 2.05 -38.25 21.16
CA CYS A 27 2.10 -37.53 19.91
C CYS A 27 3.13 -38.17 18.96
N ASP A 28 2.69 -38.67 17.83
CA ASP A 28 3.59 -39.09 16.75
C ASP A 28 4.00 -37.85 15.94
N ALA A 29 5.10 -37.25 16.31
CA ALA A 29 5.61 -36.04 15.66
C ALA A 29 5.87 -36.22 14.16
N GLY A 30 6.28 -37.43 13.73
CA GLY A 30 6.48 -37.74 12.33
C GLY A 30 5.18 -37.71 11.53
N LYS A 31 4.10 -38.23 12.08
CA LYS A 31 2.77 -38.16 11.45
C LYS A 31 2.20 -36.74 11.47
N LEU A 32 2.35 -36.02 12.58
CA LEU A 32 1.91 -34.63 12.69
C LEU A 32 2.60 -33.75 11.63
N ALA A 33 3.91 -33.92 11.44
CA ALA A 33 4.68 -33.19 10.46
C ALA A 33 4.32 -33.51 9.01
N GLN A 34 3.85 -34.73 8.73
CA GLN A 34 3.44 -35.17 7.40
C GLN A 34 2.03 -34.76 7.01
N THR A 35 1.09 -34.78 7.97
CA THR A 35 -0.32 -34.59 7.66
C THR A 35 -0.76 -33.12 7.71
N GLY A 36 -0.12 -32.28 8.53
CA GLY A 36 -0.53 -30.90 8.71
C GLY A 36 -2.01 -30.72 9.12
N TYR A 37 -2.45 -29.46 9.21
CA TYR A 37 -3.88 -29.17 9.55
C TYR A 37 -4.64 -28.53 8.38
N ALA A 38 -3.95 -28.06 7.35
CA ALA A 38 -4.58 -27.31 6.27
C ALA A 38 -5.65 -28.13 5.53
N GLU A 39 -5.41 -29.42 5.34
CA GLU A 39 -6.34 -30.32 4.68
C GLU A 39 -7.63 -30.57 5.49
N LEU A 40 -7.56 -30.43 6.81
CA LEU A 40 -8.64 -30.76 7.74
C LEU A 40 -9.49 -29.53 8.12
N THR A 41 -9.15 -28.35 7.61
CA THR A 41 -9.83 -27.10 7.99
C THR A 41 -10.35 -26.35 6.78
N ASP A 42 -11.55 -25.74 6.90
CA ASP A 42 -12.12 -24.91 5.85
C ASP A 42 -11.38 -23.58 5.72
N ARG A 43 -10.92 -23.03 6.86
CA ARG A 43 -10.20 -21.77 6.94
C ARG A 43 -9.01 -21.86 7.87
N ILE A 44 -7.96 -21.15 7.50
CA ILE A 44 -6.72 -21.05 8.26
C ILE A 44 -6.48 -19.59 8.60
N LEU A 45 -6.38 -19.30 9.90
CA LEU A 45 -5.98 -17.99 10.41
C LEU A 45 -4.50 -18.03 10.70
N SER A 46 -3.69 -17.29 9.92
CA SER A 46 -2.25 -17.24 10.10
C SER A 46 -1.83 -15.93 10.75
N GLY A 47 -0.98 -16.00 11.78
CA GLY A 47 -0.43 -14.83 12.46
C GLY A 47 0.63 -14.14 11.62
N PHE A 48 0.35 -12.92 11.17
CA PHE A 48 1.27 -12.02 10.49
C PHE A 48 1.66 -10.90 11.46
N TYR A 49 2.27 -11.27 12.60
CA TYR A 49 2.48 -10.42 13.75
C TYR A 49 3.81 -9.64 13.66
N TYR A 50 3.93 -8.80 12.64
CA TYR A 50 5.11 -7.99 12.39
C TYR A 50 4.76 -6.52 12.19
N SER A 51 5.63 -5.62 12.65
CA SER A 51 5.53 -4.18 12.40
C SER A 51 5.97 -3.81 10.99
N ASP A 52 6.87 -4.61 10.38
CA ASP A 52 7.25 -4.45 9.00
C ASP A 52 6.19 -5.07 8.11
N ILE A 53 5.69 -4.32 7.16
CA ILE A 53 4.59 -4.76 6.29
C ILE A 53 5.16 -5.40 5.03
N TRP A 54 6.18 -4.77 4.46
CA TRP A 54 6.77 -5.19 3.20
C TRP A 54 8.09 -5.93 3.41
N MET A 55 8.35 -6.89 2.53
CA MET A 55 9.62 -7.64 2.55
C MET A 55 10.84 -6.74 2.34
N SER A 56 10.68 -5.61 1.64
CA SER A 56 11.73 -4.60 1.47
C SER A 56 12.17 -3.98 2.78
N GLU A 57 11.24 -3.63 3.67
CA GLU A 57 11.53 -3.03 4.98
C GLU A 57 12.37 -3.97 5.86
N ALA A 58 11.99 -5.24 5.90
CA ALA A 58 12.76 -6.24 6.64
C ALA A 58 14.17 -6.43 6.05
N LYS A 59 14.31 -6.40 4.72
CA LYS A 59 15.61 -6.48 4.04
C LYS A 59 16.51 -5.31 4.38
N GLU A 60 16.00 -4.09 4.41
CA GLU A 60 16.74 -2.89 4.80
C GLU A 60 17.32 -3.00 6.21
N LYS A 61 16.61 -3.69 7.10
CA LYS A 61 17.05 -4.00 8.47
C LYS A 61 17.95 -5.24 8.58
N ASN A 62 18.32 -5.85 7.44
CA ASN A 62 19.06 -7.12 7.38
C ASN A 62 18.34 -8.29 8.10
N LEU A 63 17.01 -8.27 8.12
CA LEU A 63 16.19 -9.34 8.67
C LEU A 63 15.74 -10.31 7.57
N PRO A 64 15.50 -11.60 7.89
CA PRO A 64 14.92 -12.54 6.95
C PRO A 64 13.51 -12.11 6.53
N ALA A 65 13.37 -11.52 5.33
CA ALA A 65 12.16 -10.84 4.88
C ALA A 65 10.88 -11.69 4.94
N TYR A 66 11.00 -12.99 4.64
CA TYR A 66 9.86 -13.92 4.71
C TYR A 66 9.34 -14.14 6.14
N TRP A 67 10.16 -13.94 7.16
CA TRP A 67 9.81 -14.19 8.56
C TRP A 67 9.51 -12.92 9.35
N TYR A 68 9.89 -11.76 8.83
CA TYR A 68 9.82 -10.49 9.55
C TYR A 68 8.99 -9.43 8.83
N SER A 69 8.04 -9.85 7.98
CA SER A 69 7.10 -8.93 7.34
C SER A 69 5.72 -9.58 7.14
N VAL A 70 4.70 -8.74 7.07
CA VAL A 70 3.32 -9.19 6.79
C VAL A 70 3.24 -9.84 5.40
N GLU A 71 3.84 -9.19 4.39
CA GLU A 71 3.93 -9.72 3.02
C GLU A 71 4.64 -11.08 2.97
N GLY A 72 5.79 -11.18 3.62
CA GLY A 72 6.57 -12.43 3.64
C GLY A 72 5.85 -13.55 4.38
N SER A 73 5.16 -13.24 5.47
CA SER A 73 4.34 -14.19 6.21
C SER A 73 3.23 -14.80 5.36
N TYR A 74 2.61 -13.98 4.49
CA TYR A 74 1.65 -14.48 3.52
C TYR A 74 2.30 -15.48 2.55
N GLU A 75 3.45 -15.14 1.97
CA GLU A 75 4.14 -16.01 0.99
C GLU A 75 4.46 -17.39 1.60
N ILE A 76 4.93 -17.40 2.84
CA ILE A 76 5.18 -18.66 3.56
C ILE A 76 3.87 -19.42 3.83
N ALA A 77 2.87 -18.75 4.37
CA ALA A 77 1.60 -19.38 4.70
C ALA A 77 0.88 -19.91 3.45
N ALA A 78 0.85 -19.15 2.37
CA ALA A 78 0.27 -19.58 1.10
C ALA A 78 0.96 -20.82 0.54
N LYS A 79 2.28 -20.84 0.53
CA LYS A 79 3.06 -21.99 0.10
C LYS A 79 2.82 -23.20 1.00
N ALA A 80 2.81 -23.01 2.32
CA ALA A 80 2.57 -24.09 3.29
C ALA A 80 1.17 -24.69 3.19
N THR A 81 0.20 -23.93 2.75
CA THR A 81 -1.20 -24.34 2.60
C THR A 81 -1.58 -24.65 1.15
N GLU A 82 -0.59 -24.78 0.26
CA GLU A 82 -0.80 -25.00 -1.17
C GLU A 82 -1.79 -24.01 -1.81
N HIS A 83 -1.70 -22.74 -1.39
CA HIS A 83 -2.56 -21.66 -1.84
C HIS A 83 -4.05 -21.85 -1.53
N LYS A 84 -4.37 -22.44 -0.38
CA LYS A 84 -5.73 -22.68 0.05
C LYS A 84 -6.53 -21.38 0.09
N GLU A 85 -7.71 -21.36 -0.56
CA GLU A 85 -8.61 -20.20 -0.62
C GLU A 85 -9.08 -19.68 0.75
N GLY A 86 -9.11 -20.55 1.76
CA GLY A 86 -9.52 -20.22 3.12
C GLY A 86 -8.45 -19.59 4.00
N LEU A 87 -7.29 -19.21 3.46
CA LEU A 87 -6.25 -18.53 4.23
C LEU A 87 -6.67 -17.10 4.58
N VAL A 88 -6.52 -16.72 5.86
CA VAL A 88 -6.83 -15.39 6.39
C VAL A 88 -5.63 -14.89 7.19
N GLY A 89 -5.16 -13.69 6.89
CA GLY A 89 -4.10 -13.04 7.66
C GLY A 89 -4.63 -12.50 9.00
N SER A 90 -3.90 -12.76 10.08
CA SER A 90 -4.19 -12.22 11.41
C SER A 90 -3.13 -11.20 11.80
N LEU A 91 -3.55 -9.99 12.15
CA LEU A 91 -2.69 -8.90 12.58
C LEU A 91 -2.79 -8.70 14.10
N PHE A 92 -1.65 -8.47 14.75
CA PHE A 92 -1.59 -8.10 16.15
C PHE A 92 -1.45 -6.58 16.26
N ILE A 93 -2.51 -5.92 16.71
CA ILE A 93 -2.63 -4.44 16.70
C ILE A 93 -1.52 -3.75 17.50
N GLU A 94 -1.06 -4.33 18.60
CA GLU A 94 -0.01 -3.75 19.43
C GLU A 94 1.30 -3.49 18.67
N GLN A 95 1.54 -4.21 17.56
CA GLN A 95 2.68 -3.97 16.67
C GLN A 95 2.65 -2.57 16.03
N TYR A 96 1.47 -1.96 15.96
CA TYR A 96 1.24 -0.66 15.30
C TYR A 96 0.98 0.47 16.31
N ARG A 97 1.25 0.25 17.61
CA ARG A 97 0.92 1.21 18.68
C ARG A 97 1.51 2.59 18.47
N GLU A 98 2.75 2.66 18.00
CA GLU A 98 3.46 3.92 17.74
C GLU A 98 3.12 4.51 16.36
N HIS A 99 2.57 3.70 15.46
CA HIS A 99 2.28 4.03 14.07
C HIS A 99 0.94 3.43 13.62
N PRO A 100 -0.20 3.87 14.21
CA PRO A 100 -1.51 3.29 13.92
C PRO A 100 -1.94 3.46 12.47
N GLU A 101 -1.41 4.47 11.77
CA GLU A 101 -1.62 4.68 10.34
C GLU A 101 -1.13 3.52 9.47
N ARG A 102 -0.15 2.76 9.97
CA ARG A 102 0.38 1.57 9.26
C ARG A 102 -0.55 0.35 9.33
N LEU A 103 -1.48 0.35 10.27
CA LEU A 103 -2.45 -0.75 10.39
C LEU A 103 -3.31 -0.87 9.13
N GLN A 104 -3.69 0.26 8.50
CA GLN A 104 -4.43 0.25 7.24
C GLN A 104 -3.63 -0.40 6.11
N GLU A 105 -2.34 -0.13 6.06
CA GLU A 105 -1.44 -0.73 5.08
C GLU A 105 -1.33 -2.25 5.27
N ALA A 106 -1.11 -2.71 6.50
CA ALA A 106 -1.08 -4.13 6.84
C ALA A 106 -2.41 -4.85 6.53
N MET A 107 -3.54 -4.21 6.86
CA MET A 107 -4.87 -4.73 6.52
C MET A 107 -5.05 -4.84 5.01
N SER A 108 -4.58 -3.87 4.23
CA SER A 108 -4.69 -3.90 2.77
C SER A 108 -3.93 -5.08 2.17
N VAL A 109 -2.74 -5.38 2.69
CA VAL A 109 -1.97 -6.58 2.29
C VAL A 109 -2.76 -7.85 2.59
N CYS A 110 -3.34 -7.97 3.79
CA CYS A 110 -4.17 -9.14 4.14
C CYS A 110 -5.36 -9.27 3.18
N PHE A 111 -6.12 -8.20 2.94
CA PHE A 111 -7.27 -8.25 2.04
C PHE A 111 -6.90 -8.57 0.60
N ALA A 112 -5.81 -8.01 0.09
CA ALA A 112 -5.37 -8.26 -1.27
C ALA A 112 -4.87 -9.70 -1.49
N LYS A 113 -4.24 -10.28 -0.47
CA LYS A 113 -3.53 -11.55 -0.57
C LYS A 113 -4.35 -12.74 -0.06
N THR A 114 -5.16 -12.57 0.98
CA THR A 114 -5.84 -13.68 1.67
C THR A 114 -7.37 -13.59 1.63
N GLY A 115 -7.94 -12.57 1.04
CA GLY A 115 -9.40 -12.37 1.00
C GLY A 115 -10.04 -12.02 2.36
N GLY A 116 -9.25 -11.84 3.41
CA GLY A 116 -9.74 -11.48 4.74
C GLY A 116 -8.64 -11.02 5.68
N CYS A 117 -9.05 -10.38 6.76
CA CYS A 117 -8.13 -9.93 7.81
C CYS A 117 -8.78 -10.17 9.17
N MET A 118 -8.08 -10.86 10.06
CA MET A 118 -8.45 -10.96 11.46
C MET A 118 -7.60 -9.98 12.28
N ILE A 119 -8.25 -9.26 13.15
CA ILE A 119 -7.59 -8.32 14.07
C ILE A 119 -7.53 -8.92 15.47
N PHE A 120 -6.35 -9.02 16.03
CA PHE A 120 -6.11 -9.45 17.39
C PHE A 120 -5.58 -8.28 18.21
N ASP A 121 -6.34 -7.66 19.14
CA ASP A 121 -7.75 -7.97 19.39
C ASP A 121 -8.57 -6.68 19.53
N LEU A 122 -9.87 -6.82 19.67
CA LEU A 122 -10.83 -5.71 19.75
C LEU A 122 -10.56 -4.78 20.95
N SER A 123 -9.98 -5.27 22.05
CA SER A 123 -9.69 -4.45 23.23
C SER A 123 -8.74 -3.31 22.93
N TYR A 124 -7.75 -3.51 22.06
CA TYR A 124 -6.84 -2.46 21.66
C TYR A 124 -7.53 -1.38 20.83
N ILE A 125 -8.45 -1.76 19.91
CA ILE A 125 -9.23 -0.80 19.13
C ILE A 125 -10.05 0.11 20.05
N ILE A 126 -10.69 -0.49 21.06
CA ILE A 126 -11.50 0.24 22.06
C ILE A 126 -10.61 1.13 22.92
N ASN A 127 -9.51 0.60 23.45
CA ASN A 127 -8.66 1.32 24.39
C ASN A 127 -7.90 2.48 23.76
N TYR A 128 -7.57 2.37 22.45
CA TYR A 128 -6.84 3.38 21.71
C TYR A 128 -7.73 4.27 20.84
N ASP A 129 -9.06 4.01 20.83
CA ASP A 129 -10.03 4.68 19.97
C ASP A 129 -9.65 4.62 18.48
N TRP A 130 -9.28 3.43 18.00
CA TRP A 130 -8.75 3.23 16.64
C TRP A 130 -9.82 2.84 15.61
N TRP A 131 -11.08 3.18 15.83
CA TRP A 131 -12.18 2.85 14.90
C TRP A 131 -11.97 3.43 13.50
N ASP A 132 -11.35 4.60 13.40
CA ASP A 132 -11.06 5.22 12.10
C ASP A 132 -10.05 4.43 11.27
N TYR A 133 -9.16 3.68 11.93
CA TYR A 133 -8.20 2.79 11.25
C TYR A 133 -8.81 1.43 10.86
N MET A 134 -10.04 1.13 11.24
CA MET A 134 -10.75 -0.12 10.90
C MET A 134 -11.57 -0.01 9.61
N LYS A 135 -11.54 1.13 8.94
CA LYS A 135 -12.26 1.34 7.70
C LYS A 135 -11.67 0.48 6.58
N ARG A 136 -12.50 -0.38 5.98
CA ARG A 136 -12.08 -1.19 4.85
C ARG A 136 -12.00 -0.36 3.58
N VAL A 137 -10.82 -0.31 2.99
CA VAL A 137 -10.59 0.33 1.69
C VAL A 137 -9.98 -0.65 0.72
N SER A 138 -10.19 -0.44 -0.57
CA SER A 138 -9.53 -1.16 -1.66
C SER A 138 -8.84 -0.22 -2.61
N LEU A 139 -7.76 -0.70 -3.23
CA LEU A 139 -7.09 -0.01 -4.34
C LEU A 139 -7.58 -0.61 -5.65
N LYS A 140 -8.11 0.25 -6.52
CA LYS A 140 -8.59 -0.13 -7.86
C LYS A 140 -7.83 0.66 -8.91
N PRO A 141 -7.71 0.14 -10.15
CA PRO A 141 -7.16 0.93 -11.24
C PRO A 141 -7.89 2.26 -11.38
N LEU A 142 -7.14 3.30 -11.74
CA LEU A 142 -7.70 4.61 -12.06
C LEU A 142 -7.98 4.64 -13.57
N GLU A 143 -9.21 4.93 -13.95
CA GLU A 143 -9.69 4.89 -15.32
C GLU A 143 -10.19 6.27 -15.78
N VAL A 144 -10.23 6.50 -17.09
CA VAL A 144 -10.74 7.74 -17.66
C VAL A 144 -12.18 8.06 -17.23
N SER A 145 -13.00 7.05 -17.00
CA SER A 145 -14.35 7.19 -16.46
C SER A 145 -14.42 7.81 -15.07
N ASP A 146 -13.29 7.84 -14.35
CA ASP A 146 -13.18 8.44 -13.01
C ASP A 146 -12.87 9.95 -13.07
N ALA A 147 -12.67 10.56 -14.24
CA ALA A 147 -12.21 11.93 -14.38
C ALA A 147 -13.06 12.96 -13.60
N GLY A 148 -14.37 12.83 -13.65
CA GLY A 148 -15.28 13.70 -12.88
C GLY A 148 -15.13 13.54 -11.36
N GLU A 149 -14.96 12.31 -10.86
CA GLU A 149 -14.75 12.06 -9.42
C GLU A 149 -13.36 12.53 -8.97
N VAL A 150 -12.33 12.37 -9.82
CA VAL A 150 -10.99 12.93 -9.62
C VAL A 150 -11.05 14.46 -9.52
N TYR A 151 -11.78 15.10 -10.44
CA TYR A 151 -11.97 16.56 -10.42
C TYR A 151 -12.62 17.04 -9.10
N GLU A 152 -13.71 16.43 -8.69
CA GLU A 152 -14.38 16.80 -7.44
C GLU A 152 -13.48 16.61 -6.21
N LEU A 153 -12.67 15.57 -6.21
CA LEU A 153 -11.70 15.32 -5.14
C LEU A 153 -10.58 16.38 -5.15
N CYS A 154 -10.06 16.73 -6.33
CA CYS A 154 -9.06 17.79 -6.49
C CYS A 154 -9.58 19.13 -6.01
N ARG A 155 -10.80 19.51 -6.39
CA ARG A 155 -11.47 20.74 -5.97
C ARG A 155 -11.62 20.84 -4.45
N GLY A 156 -11.84 19.72 -3.78
CA GLY A 156 -11.92 19.67 -2.31
C GLY A 156 -10.58 19.67 -1.60
N THR A 157 -9.49 19.35 -2.30
CA THR A 157 -8.17 19.09 -1.70
C THR A 157 -7.15 20.17 -2.04
N PHE A 158 -7.08 20.59 -3.30
CA PHE A 158 -6.15 21.61 -3.77
C PHE A 158 -6.76 23.01 -3.65
N ARG A 159 -5.90 24.03 -3.75
CA ARG A 159 -6.34 25.43 -3.76
C ARG A 159 -6.89 25.81 -5.14
N GLU A 160 -7.89 26.69 -5.17
CA GLU A 160 -8.53 27.14 -6.41
C GLU A 160 -7.53 27.79 -7.39
N GLU A 161 -6.53 28.47 -6.89
CA GLU A 161 -5.46 29.13 -7.66
C GLU A 161 -4.65 28.17 -8.56
N TYR A 162 -4.73 26.86 -8.33
CA TYR A 162 -4.08 25.89 -9.22
C TYR A 162 -4.89 25.59 -10.49
N HIS A 163 -6.08 26.13 -10.63
CA HIS A 163 -6.93 26.02 -11.82
C HIS A 163 -7.04 24.59 -12.37
N ILE A 164 -7.21 23.61 -11.48
CA ILE A 164 -7.43 22.22 -11.89
C ILE A 164 -8.88 22.11 -12.38
N THR A 165 -9.05 21.84 -13.68
CA THR A 165 -10.35 21.58 -14.31
C THR A 165 -10.46 20.12 -14.73
N GLU A 166 -11.68 19.65 -15.02
CA GLU A 166 -11.88 18.30 -15.53
C GLU A 166 -11.20 18.12 -16.90
N GLU A 167 -11.24 19.13 -17.77
CA GLU A 167 -10.54 19.14 -19.05
C GLU A 167 -9.04 18.96 -18.87
N ARG A 168 -8.43 19.72 -17.92
CA ARG A 168 -7.02 19.59 -17.61
C ARG A 168 -6.67 18.21 -17.06
N ILE A 169 -7.56 17.59 -16.28
CA ILE A 169 -7.37 16.22 -15.81
C ILE A 169 -7.39 15.23 -16.97
N LEU A 170 -8.31 15.39 -17.92
CA LEU A 170 -8.35 14.55 -19.13
C LEU A 170 -7.07 14.72 -19.93
N GLU A 171 -6.71 15.94 -20.31
CA GLU A 171 -5.55 16.24 -21.16
C GLU A 171 -4.21 15.90 -20.50
N SER A 172 -4.03 16.29 -19.24
CA SER A 172 -2.72 16.17 -18.57
C SER A 172 -2.50 14.84 -17.86
N LEU A 173 -3.53 14.00 -17.68
CA LEU A 173 -3.41 12.68 -17.06
C LEU A 173 -3.87 11.59 -18.03
N PHE A 174 -5.17 11.49 -18.29
CA PHE A 174 -5.74 10.31 -18.94
C PHE A 174 -5.42 10.20 -20.44
N GLU A 175 -5.31 11.31 -21.15
CA GLU A 175 -4.97 11.37 -22.59
C GLU A 175 -3.46 11.49 -22.83
N ASP A 176 -2.68 11.66 -21.77
CA ASP A 176 -1.23 11.72 -21.85
C ASP A 176 -0.65 10.35 -22.25
N PRO A 177 0.22 10.30 -23.29
CA PRO A 177 0.77 9.02 -23.76
C PRO A 177 1.58 8.26 -22.72
N ASP A 178 2.13 8.93 -21.71
CA ASP A 178 2.88 8.31 -20.62
C ASP A 178 1.97 7.85 -19.46
N PHE A 179 0.65 8.12 -19.49
CA PHE A 179 -0.28 7.67 -18.47
C PHE A 179 -0.29 6.15 -18.33
N SER A 180 -0.10 5.67 -17.12
CA SER A 180 -0.17 4.24 -16.79
C SER A 180 -1.42 3.92 -15.99
N ALA A 181 -2.44 3.35 -16.63
CA ALA A 181 -3.64 2.87 -15.95
C ALA A 181 -3.33 1.69 -15.00
N GLU A 182 -2.30 0.88 -15.31
CA GLU A 182 -1.88 -0.24 -14.47
C GLU A 182 -1.29 0.24 -13.15
N GLU A 183 -0.50 1.32 -13.17
CA GLU A 183 0.18 1.85 -11.99
C GLU A 183 -0.66 2.90 -11.25
N SER A 184 -1.55 3.60 -11.94
CA SER A 184 -2.46 4.57 -11.31
C SER A 184 -3.54 3.88 -10.52
N LYS A 185 -3.85 4.41 -9.32
CA LYS A 185 -4.81 3.79 -8.39
C LYS A 185 -5.77 4.81 -7.83
N LYS A 186 -7.02 4.35 -7.61
CA LYS A 186 -8.00 5.02 -6.76
C LYS A 186 -8.19 4.24 -5.45
N ILE A 187 -8.34 4.97 -4.37
CA ILE A 187 -8.63 4.43 -3.04
C ILE A 187 -10.14 4.50 -2.85
N VAL A 188 -10.78 3.35 -2.71
CA VAL A 188 -12.23 3.23 -2.63
C VAL A 188 -12.64 2.78 -1.23
N ASP A 189 -13.56 3.49 -0.60
CA ASP A 189 -14.23 3.05 0.61
C ASP A 189 -15.21 1.92 0.27
N GLU A 190 -14.94 0.72 0.72
CA GLU A 190 -15.74 -0.47 0.43
C GLU A 190 -17.17 -0.40 1.01
N LYS A 191 -17.39 0.44 2.01
CA LYS A 191 -18.72 0.59 2.64
C LYS A 191 -19.73 1.29 1.72
N ASN A 192 -19.25 2.29 0.95
CA ASN A 192 -20.13 3.14 0.13
C ASN A 192 -19.72 3.24 -1.34
N GLY A 193 -18.60 2.59 -1.72
CA GLY A 193 -18.09 2.56 -3.08
C GLY A 193 -17.50 3.89 -3.56
N ARG A 194 -17.29 4.88 -2.70
CA ARG A 194 -16.79 6.22 -3.08
C ARG A 194 -15.29 6.27 -3.08
N MET A 195 -14.74 7.02 -4.03
CA MET A 195 -13.32 7.36 -4.06
C MET A 195 -13.00 8.33 -2.90
N ILE A 196 -11.99 7.96 -2.10
CA ILE A 196 -11.48 8.80 -0.99
C ILE A 196 -10.08 9.33 -1.25
N GLY A 197 -9.43 8.87 -2.30
CA GLY A 197 -8.12 9.33 -2.75
C GLY A 197 -7.74 8.69 -4.07
N PHE A 198 -6.72 9.21 -4.71
CA PHE A 198 -6.15 8.63 -5.92
C PHE A 198 -4.68 9.04 -6.10
N ILE A 199 -3.97 8.30 -6.91
CA ILE A 199 -2.62 8.58 -7.37
C ILE A 199 -2.58 8.35 -8.89
N GLY A 200 -2.23 9.40 -9.63
CA GLY A 200 -2.02 9.36 -11.08
C GLY A 200 -0.54 9.21 -11.39
N VAL A 201 -0.21 8.19 -12.16
CA VAL A 201 1.17 7.78 -12.47
C VAL A 201 1.39 7.82 -13.98
N LYS A 202 2.52 8.37 -14.37
CA LYS A 202 3.04 8.30 -15.73
C LYS A 202 4.33 7.49 -15.75
N VAL A 203 4.54 6.70 -16.79
CA VAL A 203 5.75 5.88 -16.99
C VAL A 203 6.40 6.30 -18.29
N SER A 204 7.70 6.59 -18.26
CA SER A 204 8.43 7.07 -19.43
C SER A 204 8.43 6.03 -20.55
N HIS A 205 8.05 6.46 -21.73
CA HIS A 205 8.28 5.74 -22.99
C HIS A 205 9.58 6.22 -23.70
N ASN A 206 10.26 7.20 -23.15
CA ASN A 206 11.50 7.75 -23.72
C ASN A 206 12.73 7.30 -22.92
N GLU A 207 13.24 6.13 -23.28
CA GLU A 207 14.41 5.53 -22.65
C GLU A 207 15.72 6.32 -22.84
N GLN A 208 15.76 7.25 -23.80
CA GLN A 208 16.95 8.08 -24.04
C GLN A 208 17.02 9.25 -23.04
N LEU A 209 15.89 9.90 -22.78
CA LEU A 209 15.83 11.05 -21.87
C LEU A 209 15.55 10.64 -20.42
N TYR A 210 14.66 9.68 -20.22
CA TYR A 210 14.20 9.25 -18.90
C TYR A 210 14.20 7.72 -18.80
N PRO A 211 15.38 7.08 -18.80
CA PRO A 211 15.48 5.64 -18.71
C PRO A 211 14.91 5.11 -17.39
N ALA A 212 14.08 4.08 -17.46
CA ALA A 212 13.46 3.41 -16.33
C ALA A 212 12.87 4.37 -15.28
N SER A 213 12.11 5.38 -15.75
CA SER A 213 11.59 6.47 -14.94
C SER A 213 10.07 6.52 -14.93
N ALA A 214 9.50 6.96 -13.81
CA ALA A 214 8.09 7.23 -13.66
C ALA A 214 7.85 8.53 -12.87
N TRP A 215 6.65 9.08 -12.98
CA TRP A 215 6.22 10.28 -12.28
C TRP A 215 4.91 10.03 -11.54
N ILE A 216 4.86 10.49 -10.30
CA ILE A 216 3.60 10.75 -9.61
C ILE A 216 3.14 12.12 -10.08
N SER A 217 2.27 12.13 -11.09
CA SER A 217 1.84 13.36 -11.76
C SER A 217 0.88 14.17 -10.90
N ILE A 218 -0.05 13.47 -10.24
CA ILE A 218 -1.01 14.06 -9.31
C ILE A 218 -1.39 13.04 -8.24
N PHE A 219 -1.52 13.51 -6.99
CA PHE A 219 -1.85 12.65 -5.85
C PHE A 219 -2.68 13.42 -4.84
N ALA A 220 -3.82 12.86 -4.46
CA ALA A 220 -4.69 13.47 -3.46
C ALA A 220 -5.44 12.42 -2.62
N VAL A 221 -5.65 12.76 -1.36
CA VAL A 221 -6.55 12.06 -0.42
C VAL A 221 -7.48 13.10 0.18
N LYS A 222 -8.77 12.81 0.28
CA LYS A 222 -9.77 13.73 0.89
C LYS A 222 -9.30 14.22 2.24
N LYS A 223 -9.51 15.50 2.54
CA LYS A 223 -9.01 16.15 3.77
C LYS A 223 -9.41 15.40 5.04
N GLU A 224 -10.65 14.96 5.12
CA GLU A 224 -11.20 14.19 6.24
C GLU A 224 -10.65 12.75 6.37
N GLU A 225 -9.99 12.28 5.34
CA GLU A 225 -9.38 10.95 5.28
C GLU A 225 -7.84 10.98 5.38
N GLN A 226 -7.25 12.17 5.47
CA GLN A 226 -5.81 12.32 5.66
C GLN A 226 -5.39 11.92 7.09
N GLY A 227 -4.12 11.56 7.25
CA GLY A 227 -3.58 11.11 8.55
C GLY A 227 -3.93 9.68 8.94
N LYS A 228 -4.76 8.97 8.14
CA LYS A 228 -5.22 7.60 8.42
C LYS A 228 -4.39 6.52 7.70
N GLY A 229 -3.25 6.86 7.12
CA GLY A 229 -2.33 5.92 6.46
C GLY A 229 -2.65 5.63 4.98
N TYR A 230 -3.78 6.05 4.45
CA TYR A 230 -4.19 5.73 3.07
C TYR A 230 -3.19 6.23 2.02
N GLY A 231 -2.64 7.43 2.22
CA GLY A 231 -1.64 7.99 1.32
C GLY A 231 -0.36 7.13 1.27
N THR A 232 0.16 6.76 2.43
CA THR A 232 1.34 5.89 2.55
C THR A 232 1.07 4.52 1.92
N MET A 233 -0.09 3.94 2.18
CA MET A 233 -0.50 2.65 1.64
C MET A 233 -0.47 2.63 0.11
N VAL A 234 -1.14 3.59 -0.55
CA VAL A 234 -1.19 3.62 -2.02
C VAL A 234 0.15 3.96 -2.63
N LEU A 235 0.91 4.88 -2.03
CA LEU A 235 2.23 5.27 -2.51
C LEU A 235 3.20 4.09 -2.47
N ASN A 236 3.25 3.35 -1.36
CA ASN A 236 4.12 2.19 -1.21
C ASN A 236 3.75 1.09 -2.21
N GLN A 237 2.46 0.82 -2.40
CA GLN A 237 2.04 -0.19 -3.39
C GLN A 237 2.43 0.20 -4.81
N VAL A 238 2.27 1.46 -5.20
CA VAL A 238 2.69 1.98 -6.49
C VAL A 238 4.20 1.90 -6.66
N CYS A 239 4.97 2.37 -5.69
CA CYS A 239 6.43 2.30 -5.74
C CYS A 239 6.95 0.87 -5.87
N GLN A 240 6.34 -0.09 -5.18
CA GLN A 240 6.71 -1.50 -5.29
C GLN A 240 6.35 -2.10 -6.65
N SER A 241 5.16 -1.78 -7.18
CA SER A 241 4.75 -2.22 -8.51
C SER A 241 5.71 -1.69 -9.58
N LEU A 242 5.99 -0.40 -9.56
CA LEU A 242 6.94 0.25 -10.47
C LEU A 242 8.33 -0.39 -10.38
N HIS A 243 8.82 -0.67 -9.17
CA HIS A 243 10.11 -1.33 -8.98
C HIS A 243 10.11 -2.75 -9.56
N LYS A 244 9.06 -3.54 -9.35
CA LYS A 244 8.90 -4.88 -9.94
C LYS A 244 8.91 -4.84 -11.48
N ASN A 245 8.39 -3.75 -12.07
CA ASN A 245 8.36 -3.50 -13.50
C ASN A 245 9.66 -2.83 -14.05
N GLY A 246 10.72 -2.79 -13.24
CA GLY A 246 12.05 -2.32 -13.66
C GLY A 246 12.25 -0.82 -13.57
N ILE A 247 11.28 -0.06 -13.06
CA ILE A 247 11.43 1.38 -12.81
C ILE A 247 12.32 1.58 -11.58
N ASN A 248 13.34 2.40 -11.71
CA ASN A 248 14.30 2.67 -10.66
C ASN A 248 14.39 4.15 -10.24
N LYS A 249 13.65 5.02 -10.92
CA LYS A 249 13.53 6.44 -10.61
C LYS A 249 12.07 6.86 -10.61
N ILE A 250 11.63 7.43 -9.50
CA ILE A 250 10.27 7.96 -9.36
C ILE A 250 10.37 9.42 -8.96
N TYR A 251 9.75 10.28 -9.74
CA TYR A 251 9.67 11.72 -9.50
C TYR A 251 8.28 12.11 -9.03
N VAL A 252 8.16 13.24 -8.36
CA VAL A 252 6.87 13.84 -7.98
C VAL A 252 6.69 15.12 -8.78
N GLY A 253 5.71 15.12 -9.67
CA GLY A 253 5.54 16.19 -10.66
C GLY A 253 6.71 16.22 -11.67
N GLN A 254 6.86 17.34 -12.38
CA GLN A 254 7.90 17.58 -13.39
C GLN A 254 7.83 16.68 -14.64
N ASP A 255 6.74 15.98 -14.84
CA ASP A 255 6.48 15.25 -16.07
C ASP A 255 6.13 16.21 -17.22
N PHE A 256 6.16 15.71 -18.44
CA PHE A 256 5.63 16.46 -19.58
C PHE A 256 4.14 16.69 -19.38
N ASN A 257 3.64 17.89 -19.66
CA ASN A 257 2.26 18.26 -19.44
C ASN A 257 1.81 18.06 -17.97
N ASN A 258 2.66 18.50 -17.04
CA ASN A 258 2.45 18.31 -15.61
C ASN A 258 1.34 19.21 -15.04
N PHE A 259 0.74 18.76 -13.93
CA PHE A 259 -0.11 19.59 -13.09
C PHE A 259 0.72 20.53 -12.22
N PHE A 260 1.87 20.04 -11.76
CA PHE A 260 2.75 20.73 -10.83
C PHE A 260 4.21 20.44 -11.16
N SER A 261 5.06 21.45 -11.05
CA SER A 261 6.51 21.31 -11.23
C SER A 261 7.18 20.65 -10.00
N GLY A 262 6.43 19.95 -9.18
CA GLY A 262 6.86 19.30 -7.94
C GLY A 262 5.74 19.30 -6.90
N ILE A 263 6.10 19.40 -5.63
CA ILE A 263 5.10 19.53 -4.55
C ILE A 263 4.54 20.95 -4.59
N PRO A 264 3.24 21.12 -4.88
CA PRO A 264 2.66 22.44 -4.94
C PRO A 264 2.60 23.04 -3.55
N ASP A 265 3.09 24.28 -3.43
CA ASP A 265 3.15 25.09 -2.24
C ASP A 265 4.04 24.55 -1.10
N PRO A 266 4.75 25.40 -0.37
CA PRO A 266 5.59 24.99 0.76
C PRO A 266 4.70 24.56 1.94
N ASP A 267 3.98 23.45 1.79
CA ASP A 267 3.28 22.78 2.86
C ASP A 267 4.25 21.80 3.50
N GLU A 268 4.76 22.17 4.67
CA GLU A 268 5.68 21.32 5.44
C GLU A 268 5.13 19.90 5.64
N GLY A 269 3.81 19.74 5.73
CA GLY A 269 3.16 18.44 5.86
C GLY A 269 3.36 17.54 4.65
N LYS A 270 3.26 18.10 3.44
CA LYS A 270 3.48 17.36 2.19
C LYS A 270 4.94 16.96 2.02
N GLU A 271 5.87 17.88 2.33
CA GLU A 271 7.30 17.57 2.31
C GLU A 271 7.65 16.45 3.29
N ILE A 272 7.14 16.54 4.53
CA ILE A 272 7.35 15.51 5.55
C ILE A 272 6.79 14.17 5.08
N PHE A 273 5.60 14.16 4.45
CA PHE A 273 4.99 12.95 3.92
C PHE A 273 5.90 12.25 2.91
N PHE A 274 6.37 12.95 1.88
CA PHE A 274 7.24 12.36 0.87
C PHE A 274 8.60 11.94 1.43
N LYS A 275 9.20 12.75 2.33
CA LYS A 275 10.45 12.38 3.01
C LYS A 275 10.32 11.09 3.83
N LYS A 276 9.23 10.95 4.60
CA LYS A 276 8.95 9.73 5.37
C LYS A 276 8.77 8.49 4.49
N ASN A 277 8.34 8.67 3.26
CA ASN A 277 8.16 7.60 2.28
C ASN A 277 9.38 7.43 1.35
N GLY A 278 10.56 7.89 1.76
CA GLY A 278 11.84 7.62 1.07
C GLY A 278 12.20 8.57 -0.06
N PHE A 279 11.42 9.63 -0.31
CA PHE A 279 11.74 10.62 -1.33
C PHE A 279 12.74 11.65 -0.80
N THR A 280 13.70 12.02 -1.66
CA THR A 280 14.61 13.14 -1.41
C THR A 280 14.09 14.39 -2.09
N LEU A 281 14.04 15.51 -1.36
CA LEU A 281 13.67 16.79 -1.95
C LEU A 281 14.90 17.42 -2.61
N ASN A 282 14.77 17.82 -3.88
CA ASN A 282 15.69 18.79 -4.42
C ASN A 282 15.32 20.18 -3.87
N ARG A 283 16.25 21.13 -3.91
CA ARG A 283 16.01 22.49 -3.40
C ARG A 283 15.64 23.48 -4.50
N ASP A 284 15.43 22.97 -5.73
CA ASP A 284 15.06 23.79 -6.85
C ASP A 284 13.63 24.28 -6.66
N ARG A 285 13.41 25.55 -6.83
CA ARG A 285 12.09 26.17 -6.77
C ARG A 285 11.69 26.55 -8.19
N HIS A 286 10.53 26.08 -8.60
CA HIS A 286 9.90 26.42 -9.85
C HIS A 286 8.78 27.42 -9.56
N PHE A 287 8.63 28.40 -10.44
CA PHE A 287 7.59 29.41 -10.35
C PHE A 287 6.85 29.45 -11.67
N ASP A 288 5.55 29.42 -11.62
CA ASP A 288 4.71 29.76 -12.76
C ASP A 288 4.67 31.27 -12.88
N LEU A 289 4.83 31.79 -14.10
CA LEU A 289 4.76 33.20 -14.39
C LEU A 289 3.48 33.45 -15.19
N GLU A 290 2.68 34.36 -14.69
CA GLU A 290 1.48 34.85 -15.36
C GLU A 290 1.71 36.29 -15.83
N ALA A 291 1.34 36.60 -17.06
CA ALA A 291 1.37 37.94 -17.60
C ALA A 291 0.01 38.29 -18.21
N ASP A 292 -0.57 39.39 -17.78
CA ASP A 292 -1.73 39.97 -18.45
C ASP A 292 -1.29 40.63 -19.73
N ILE A 293 -1.75 40.13 -20.87
CA ILE A 293 -1.41 40.64 -22.21
C ILE A 293 -2.58 41.43 -22.85
N THR A 294 -3.64 41.70 -22.10
CA THR A 294 -4.81 42.41 -22.63
C THR A 294 -4.48 43.81 -23.10
N ASP A 295 -3.48 44.48 -22.55
CA ASP A 295 -3.05 45.82 -22.90
C ASP A 295 -1.79 45.88 -23.81
N ASN A 296 -1.27 44.74 -24.28
CA ASN A 296 -0.18 44.70 -25.26
C ASN A 296 -0.71 45.00 -26.66
N ARG A 297 -0.73 46.26 -27.04
CA ARG A 297 -0.94 46.74 -28.41
C ARG A 297 0.40 47.04 -29.08
#